data_4b849349b4d90cb67e0693446e52f620
#
_entry.id   4b849349b4d90cb67e0693446e52f620
#
_cell.length_a   1.000
_cell.length_b   1.000
_cell.length_c   1.000
_cell.angle_alpha   90.00
_cell.angle_beta   90.00
_cell.angle_gamma   90.00
#
_symmetry.space_group_name_H-M   'P 1'
#
loop_
_entity.id
_entity.type
_entity.pdbx_description
1 polymer ?
#
loop_
_entity_poly.entity_id
_entity_poly.type
_entity_poly.pdbx_seq_one_letter_code
_entity_poly.pdbx_strand_id
1 'polypeptide(L)'
;MLSATPDGKPAATLAQAGDVQVVERTRDWTKVRFEGWVRNADVSAEVSSGPRITAAMLRDQPQKYLGQSVLWRVQYLAVQEADALRPEIPLGQPYVLARGPLPESGFTYIIVTNEQAAVFRQFAPLDEVAIEAVIRAGRTKYLPTPVLELVKVVPR
;
A
#
# COMPACT_ATOMS: atom_id res chain seq x y z
N MET A 1 2.57 15.45 25.56
CA MET A 1 2.48 14.08 25.04
C MET A 1 1.52 13.99 23.88
N LEU A 2 1.87 13.24 22.87
CA LEU A 2 1.03 12.99 21.70
C LEU A 2 0.55 11.55 21.70
N SER A 3 -0.73 11.32 21.42
CA SER A 3 -1.30 9.99 21.25
C SER A 3 -2.04 9.90 19.91
N ALA A 4 -2.16 8.69 19.36
CA ALA A 4 -2.84 8.48 18.08
C ALA A 4 -4.38 8.59 18.23
N THR A 5 -4.89 8.34 19.41
CA THR A 5 -6.33 8.44 19.75
C THR A 5 -6.50 9.13 21.09
N PRO A 6 -7.65 9.77 21.35
CA PRO A 6 -7.99 10.24 22.68
C PRO A 6 -7.88 9.06 23.69
N ASP A 7 -7.33 9.35 24.87
CA ASP A 7 -7.08 8.35 25.93
C ASP A 7 -6.15 7.19 25.54
N GLY A 8 -5.49 7.29 24.36
CA GLY A 8 -4.51 6.31 23.91
C GLY A 8 -3.18 6.41 24.65
N LYS A 9 -2.34 5.39 24.48
CA LYS A 9 -0.96 5.44 25.01
C LYS A 9 -0.17 6.56 24.34
N PRO A 10 0.69 7.28 25.09
CA PRO A 10 1.56 8.27 24.47
C PRO A 10 2.44 7.66 23.39
N ALA A 11 2.38 8.23 22.18
CA ALA A 11 3.17 7.78 21.03
C ALA A 11 4.45 8.62 20.86
N ALA A 12 4.41 9.89 21.28
CA ALA A 12 5.54 10.80 21.18
C ALA A 12 5.41 11.96 22.16
N THR A 13 6.52 12.65 22.39
CA THR A 13 6.56 13.87 23.20
C THR A 13 7.20 14.98 22.40
N LEU A 14 6.55 16.15 22.35
CA LEU A 14 7.16 17.36 21.79
C LEU A 14 8.18 17.91 22.77
N ALA A 15 9.45 17.92 22.38
CA ALA A 15 10.55 18.41 23.21
C ALA A 15 10.63 19.94 23.26
N GLN A 16 10.08 20.61 22.25
CA GLN A 16 10.06 22.08 22.14
C GLN A 16 8.69 22.54 21.63
N ALA A 17 8.30 23.75 22.02
CA ALA A 17 7.13 24.39 21.46
C ALA A 17 7.37 24.67 19.96
N GLY A 18 6.75 23.86 19.11
CA GLY A 18 6.73 24.08 17.68
C GLY A 18 5.35 24.52 17.23
N ASP A 19 5.29 25.10 16.05
CA ASP A 19 4.01 25.42 15.44
C ASP A 19 3.25 24.14 15.10
N VAL A 20 2.10 23.96 15.70
CA VAL A 20 1.20 22.86 15.43
C VAL A 20 -0.08 23.39 14.79
N GLN A 21 -0.55 22.71 13.78
CA GLN A 21 -1.83 23.02 13.15
C GLN A 21 -2.94 22.24 13.87
N VAL A 22 -3.90 22.96 14.43
CA VAL A 22 -5.09 22.35 15.03
C VAL A 22 -6.00 21.84 13.90
N VAL A 23 -6.31 20.56 13.91
CA VAL A 23 -7.18 19.90 12.92
C VAL A 23 -8.59 19.77 13.45
N GLU A 24 -8.72 19.38 14.71
CA GLU A 24 -10.00 19.15 15.35
C GLU A 24 -9.88 19.37 16.85
N ARG A 25 -10.93 19.84 17.49
CA ARG A 25 -10.96 20.04 18.94
C ARG A 25 -12.23 19.42 19.50
N THR A 26 -12.04 18.57 20.51
CA THR A 26 -13.13 18.04 21.36
C THR A 26 -13.08 18.71 22.73
N ARG A 27 -13.95 18.31 23.63
CA ARG A 27 -14.02 18.90 24.97
C ARG A 27 -12.71 18.79 25.75
N ASP A 28 -12.05 17.63 25.66
CA ASP A 28 -10.87 17.29 26.47
C ASP A 28 -9.59 17.09 25.64
N TRP A 29 -9.71 17.03 24.32
CA TRP A 29 -8.61 16.68 23.43
C TRP A 29 -8.53 17.63 22.23
N THR A 30 -7.31 17.90 21.80
CA THR A 30 -7.04 18.65 20.58
C THR A 30 -6.22 17.79 19.62
N LYS A 31 -6.75 17.56 18.43
CA LYS A 31 -6.03 16.90 17.36
C LYS A 31 -5.18 17.90 16.62
N VAL A 32 -3.90 17.63 16.53
CA VAL A 32 -2.91 18.54 15.92
C VAL A 32 -2.15 17.85 14.80
N ARG A 33 -1.71 18.64 13.84
CA ARG A 33 -0.75 18.28 12.81
C ARG A 33 0.49 19.15 12.97
N PHE A 34 1.65 18.56 12.86
CA PHE A 34 2.93 19.28 12.89
C PHE A 34 3.91 18.67 11.90
N GLU A 35 4.90 19.45 11.50
CA GLU A 35 6.02 19.00 10.69
C GLU A 35 7.29 19.04 11.54
N GLY A 36 8.12 18.02 11.39
CA GLY A 36 9.38 17.93 12.13
C GLY A 36 10.30 16.92 11.47
N TRP A 37 11.53 16.92 11.94
CA TRP A 37 12.55 15.98 11.51
C TRP A 37 12.70 14.86 12.52
N VAL A 38 12.69 13.62 12.04
CA VAL A 38 12.98 12.43 12.84
C VAL A 38 14.11 11.66 12.19
N ARG A 39 14.84 10.89 12.99
CA ARG A 39 15.88 10.02 12.45
C ARG A 39 15.25 8.89 11.65
N ASN A 40 15.83 8.56 10.52
CA ASN A 40 15.32 7.46 9.68
C ASN A 40 15.23 6.12 10.45
N ALA A 41 16.11 5.90 11.41
CA ALA A 41 16.08 4.71 12.26
C ALA A 41 14.87 4.65 13.20
N ASP A 42 14.27 5.79 13.52
CA ASP A 42 13.12 5.90 14.44
C ASP A 42 11.78 5.90 13.70
N VAL A 43 11.82 5.90 12.36
CA VAL A 43 10.63 5.83 11.52
C VAL A 43 10.35 4.37 11.22
N SER A 44 9.42 3.78 11.94
CA SER A 44 8.76 2.59 11.43
C SER A 44 7.82 3.03 10.31
N ALA A 45 7.91 2.37 9.16
CA ALA A 45 7.11 2.73 8.01
C ALA A 45 5.62 2.38 8.22
N GLU A 46 4.98 3.07 9.15
CA GLU A 46 3.53 3.22 9.06
C GLU A 46 3.26 4.26 8.00
N VAL A 47 3.00 3.73 6.84
CA VAL A 47 2.87 4.53 5.66
C VAL A 47 1.56 5.23 5.62
N SER A 48 1.74 6.48 5.55
CA SER A 48 0.99 7.51 4.84
C SER A 48 -0.36 7.94 5.35
N SER A 49 -0.37 9.15 5.66
CA SER A 49 -1.46 10.11 5.80
C SER A 49 -2.07 10.58 4.46
N GLY A 50 -1.99 9.80 3.40
CA GLY A 50 -2.70 10.05 2.14
C GLY A 50 -4.04 9.31 2.08
N PRO A 51 -5.00 9.75 1.26
CA PRO A 51 -6.20 8.97 1.02
C PRO A 51 -5.80 7.60 0.50
N ARG A 52 -6.19 6.55 1.21
CA ARG A 52 -5.92 5.18 0.79
C ARG A 52 -6.76 4.84 -0.44
N ILE A 53 -6.10 4.55 -1.54
CA ILE A 53 -6.75 3.95 -2.69
C ILE A 53 -6.98 2.47 -2.36
N THR A 54 -8.24 2.05 -2.38
CA THR A 54 -8.64 0.66 -2.12
C THR A 54 -8.92 -0.07 -3.44
N ALA A 55 -8.95 -1.39 -3.41
CA ALA A 55 -9.35 -2.17 -4.59
C ALA A 55 -10.81 -1.91 -4.97
N ALA A 56 -11.68 -1.67 -4.01
CA ALA A 56 -13.07 -1.29 -4.27
C ALA A 56 -13.16 0.03 -5.06
N MET A 57 -12.37 1.02 -4.70
CA MET A 57 -12.29 2.30 -5.45
C MET A 57 -11.81 2.09 -6.89
N LEU A 58 -10.85 1.21 -7.10
CA LEU A 58 -10.36 0.88 -8.44
C LEU A 58 -11.42 0.17 -9.29
N ARG A 59 -12.22 -0.70 -8.70
CA ARG A 59 -13.33 -1.37 -9.41
C ARG A 59 -14.44 -0.41 -9.80
N ASP A 60 -14.76 0.53 -8.93
CA ASP A 60 -15.80 1.54 -9.18
C ASP A 60 -15.39 2.54 -10.25
N GLN A 61 -14.16 3.00 -10.23
CA GLN A 61 -13.64 4.01 -11.14
C GLN A 61 -12.27 3.59 -11.70
N PRO A 62 -12.23 2.57 -12.57
CA PRO A 62 -10.95 1.98 -13.01
C PRO A 62 -10.06 2.95 -13.78
N GLN A 63 -10.61 3.99 -14.40
CA GLN A 63 -9.84 4.96 -15.16
C GLN A 63 -9.28 6.12 -14.31
N LYS A 64 -9.88 6.36 -13.14
CA LYS A 64 -9.56 7.53 -12.31
C LYS A 64 -8.15 7.48 -11.72
N TYR A 65 -7.67 6.30 -11.36
CA TYR A 65 -6.46 6.11 -10.59
C TYR A 65 -5.28 5.59 -11.41
N LEU A 66 -5.44 5.42 -12.74
CA LEU A 66 -4.38 4.93 -13.61
C LEU A 66 -3.11 5.78 -13.51
N GLY A 67 -1.97 5.13 -13.37
CA GLY A 67 -0.67 5.77 -13.27
C GLY A 67 -0.34 6.31 -11.88
N GLN A 68 -1.26 6.26 -10.92
CA GLN A 68 -0.98 6.66 -9.54
C GLN A 68 -0.23 5.57 -8.77
N SER A 69 0.65 6.00 -7.87
CA SER A 69 1.36 5.09 -6.98
C SER A 69 0.51 4.75 -5.77
N VAL A 70 0.60 3.50 -5.35
CA VAL A 70 -0.02 3.02 -4.11
C VAL A 70 1.03 2.34 -3.25
N LEU A 71 0.76 2.36 -1.96
CA LEU A 71 1.53 1.63 -0.98
C LEU A 71 0.57 0.66 -0.30
N TRP A 72 0.66 -0.60 -0.69
CA TRP A 72 -0.26 -1.63 -0.27
C TRP A 72 0.43 -2.71 0.54
N ARG A 73 -0.27 -3.23 1.53
CA ARG A 73 0.08 -4.49 2.17
C ARG A 73 -0.74 -5.59 1.53
N VAL A 74 -0.05 -6.59 1.00
CA VAL A 74 -0.66 -7.72 0.30
C VAL A 74 -0.17 -9.04 0.90
N GLN A 75 -0.94 -10.08 0.68
CA GLN A 75 -0.58 -11.43 1.07
C GLN A 75 -0.12 -12.18 -0.18
N TYR A 76 1.15 -12.57 -0.20
CA TYR A 76 1.75 -13.28 -1.32
C TYR A 76 1.13 -14.66 -1.50
N LEU A 77 0.84 -15.05 -2.73
CA LEU A 77 0.33 -16.38 -3.05
C LEU A 77 1.28 -17.14 -3.99
N ALA A 78 1.60 -16.59 -5.15
CA ALA A 78 2.45 -17.25 -6.13
C ALA A 78 3.04 -16.25 -7.14
N VAL A 79 4.14 -16.64 -7.77
CA VAL A 79 4.63 -16.03 -9.01
C VAL A 79 4.14 -16.85 -10.18
N GLN A 80 3.56 -16.19 -11.19
CA GLN A 80 3.01 -16.81 -12.39
C GLN A 80 3.50 -16.07 -13.63
N GLU A 81 3.30 -16.66 -14.80
CA GLU A 81 3.53 -16.01 -16.10
C GLU A 81 2.19 -15.71 -16.76
N ALA A 82 2.10 -14.53 -17.36
CA ALA A 82 0.87 -14.09 -18.00
C ALA A 82 0.56 -14.90 -19.26
N ASP A 83 -0.72 -15.24 -19.40
CA ASP A 83 -1.29 -15.93 -20.54
C ASP A 83 -2.32 -15.03 -21.27
N ALA A 84 -2.96 -15.57 -22.30
CA ALA A 84 -3.94 -14.84 -23.11
C ALA A 84 -5.21 -14.43 -22.34
N LEU A 85 -5.46 -15.02 -21.16
CA LEU A 85 -6.60 -14.67 -20.31
C LEU A 85 -6.37 -13.38 -19.52
N ARG A 86 -5.17 -12.84 -19.55
CA ARG A 86 -4.77 -11.60 -18.88
C ARG A 86 -4.19 -10.60 -19.87
N PRO A 87 -5.03 -10.02 -20.76
CA PRO A 87 -4.55 -9.15 -21.83
C PRO A 87 -3.90 -7.85 -21.32
N GLU A 88 -4.15 -7.46 -20.08
CA GLU A 88 -3.56 -6.29 -19.44
C GLU A 88 -2.08 -6.48 -19.07
N ILE A 89 -1.62 -7.73 -19.05
CA ILE A 89 -0.23 -8.09 -18.76
C ILE A 89 0.38 -8.67 -20.03
N PRO A 90 1.57 -8.21 -20.48
CA PRO A 90 2.22 -8.78 -21.65
C PRO A 90 2.40 -10.29 -21.54
N LEU A 91 2.17 -11.01 -22.64
CA LEU A 91 2.28 -12.47 -22.68
C LEU A 91 3.68 -12.92 -22.23
N GLY A 92 3.73 -13.89 -21.30
CA GLY A 92 4.97 -14.41 -20.75
C GLY A 92 5.60 -13.54 -19.66
N GLN A 93 5.05 -12.35 -19.40
CA GLN A 93 5.53 -11.47 -18.34
C GLN A 93 5.28 -12.10 -16.97
N PRO A 94 6.29 -12.20 -16.07
CA PRO A 94 6.05 -12.66 -14.72
C PRO A 94 5.19 -11.65 -13.95
N TYR A 95 4.30 -12.16 -13.14
CA TYR A 95 3.51 -11.38 -12.20
C TYR A 95 3.29 -12.13 -10.91
N VAL A 96 3.05 -11.37 -9.84
CA VAL A 96 2.72 -11.94 -8.54
C VAL A 96 1.22 -11.98 -8.39
N LEU A 97 0.69 -13.14 -8.06
CA LEU A 97 -0.68 -13.28 -7.56
C LEU A 97 -0.65 -13.03 -6.06
N ALA A 98 -1.43 -12.06 -5.62
CA ALA A 98 -1.54 -11.70 -4.22
C ALA A 98 -3.00 -11.48 -3.83
N ARG A 99 -3.25 -11.52 -2.53
CA ARG A 99 -4.54 -11.13 -1.95
C ARG A 99 -4.39 -9.76 -1.31
N GLY A 100 -5.31 -8.89 -1.57
CA GLY A 100 -5.33 -7.55 -0.99
C GLY A 100 -5.74 -6.46 -1.96
N PRO A 101 -5.57 -5.21 -1.59
CA PRO A 101 -4.83 -4.74 -0.39
C PRO A 101 -5.51 -5.14 0.91
N LEU A 102 -4.74 -5.56 1.88
CA LEU A 102 -5.29 -5.97 3.17
C LEU A 102 -5.94 -4.77 3.90
N PRO A 103 -7.05 -4.93 4.60
CA PRO A 103 -7.75 -6.19 4.90
C PRO A 103 -8.73 -6.70 3.83
N GLU A 104 -8.77 -6.08 2.64
CA GLU A 104 -9.63 -6.56 1.55
C GLU A 104 -9.21 -7.97 1.12
N SER A 105 -10.19 -8.81 0.78
CA SER A 105 -9.96 -10.22 0.49
C SER A 105 -9.83 -10.56 -1.00
N GLY A 106 -9.96 -9.56 -1.87
CA GLY A 106 -9.84 -9.74 -3.32
C GLY A 106 -8.41 -10.03 -3.77
N PHE A 107 -8.28 -10.51 -5.00
CA PHE A 107 -6.97 -10.74 -5.62
C PHE A 107 -6.42 -9.48 -6.28
N THR A 108 -5.12 -9.45 -6.42
CA THR A 108 -4.37 -8.40 -7.11
C THR A 108 -3.27 -9.04 -7.95
N TYR A 109 -3.10 -8.58 -9.19
CA TYR A 109 -1.97 -8.97 -10.03
C TYR A 109 -0.92 -7.88 -9.99
N ILE A 110 0.33 -8.25 -9.74
CA ILE A 110 1.45 -7.32 -9.63
C ILE A 110 2.50 -7.70 -10.66
N ILE A 111 2.65 -6.88 -11.70
CA ILE A 111 3.67 -7.07 -12.72
C ILE A 111 5.05 -6.86 -12.09
N VAL A 112 5.95 -7.81 -12.29
CA VAL A 112 7.30 -7.78 -11.76
C VAL A 112 8.33 -8.06 -12.86
N THR A 113 9.56 -7.59 -12.66
CA THR A 113 10.71 -8.02 -13.47
C THR A 113 11.15 -9.44 -13.06
N ASN A 114 11.98 -10.09 -13.87
CA ASN A 114 12.54 -11.39 -13.50
C ASN A 114 13.33 -11.35 -12.19
N GLU A 115 14.04 -10.26 -11.93
CA GLU A 115 14.78 -10.05 -10.68
C GLU A 115 13.85 -9.90 -9.48
N GLN A 116 12.79 -9.12 -9.63
CA GLN A 116 11.76 -8.96 -8.59
C GLN A 116 11.01 -10.27 -8.34
N ALA A 117 10.70 -11.02 -9.38
CA ALA A 117 10.09 -12.34 -9.26
C ALA A 117 10.94 -13.30 -8.43
N ALA A 118 12.26 -13.27 -8.59
CA ALA A 118 13.18 -14.07 -7.79
C ALA A 118 13.11 -13.73 -6.31
N VAL A 119 12.94 -12.45 -5.97
CA VAL A 119 12.73 -12.00 -4.57
C VAL A 119 11.44 -12.57 -4.01
N PHE A 120 10.35 -12.50 -4.77
CA PHE A 120 9.05 -13.00 -4.33
C PHE A 120 9.03 -14.54 -4.15
N ARG A 121 9.79 -15.27 -4.94
CA ARG A 121 9.91 -16.74 -4.79
C ARG A 121 10.53 -17.18 -3.47
N GLN A 122 11.19 -16.27 -2.76
CA GLN A 122 11.75 -16.53 -1.43
C GLN A 122 10.70 -16.43 -0.32
N PHE A 123 9.55 -15.81 -0.57
CA PHE A 123 8.46 -15.76 0.38
C PHE A 123 7.68 -17.06 0.41
N ALA A 124 7.16 -17.41 1.58
CA ALA A 124 6.20 -18.49 1.70
C ALA A 124 4.79 -17.99 1.27
N PRO A 125 3.96 -18.86 0.69
CA PRO A 125 2.56 -18.51 0.46
C PRO A 125 1.89 -18.02 1.74
N LEU A 126 1.08 -16.97 1.62
CA LEU A 126 0.39 -16.25 2.69
C LEU A 126 1.27 -15.29 3.51
N ASP A 127 2.55 -15.15 3.21
CA ASP A 127 3.36 -14.09 3.81
C ASP A 127 2.81 -12.70 3.45
N GLU A 128 2.78 -11.82 4.43
CA GLU A 128 2.40 -10.43 4.21
C GLU A 128 3.60 -9.62 3.73
N VAL A 129 3.40 -8.87 2.66
CA VAL A 129 4.42 -8.04 2.03
C VAL A 129 3.87 -6.63 1.82
N ALA A 130 4.64 -5.62 2.19
CA ALA A 130 4.34 -4.24 1.84
C ALA A 130 5.02 -3.89 0.51
N ILE A 131 4.28 -3.31 -0.40
CA ILE A 131 4.76 -2.94 -1.74
C ILE A 131 4.44 -1.50 -2.07
N GLU A 132 5.33 -0.88 -2.83
CA GLU A 132 5.05 0.34 -3.57
C GLU A 132 4.87 -0.04 -5.04
N ALA A 133 3.76 0.35 -5.63
CA ALA A 133 3.41 -0.02 -6.99
C ALA A 133 2.62 1.08 -7.69
N VAL A 134 2.61 1.03 -9.03
CA VAL A 134 1.85 1.94 -9.89
C VAL A 134 0.63 1.19 -10.43
N ILE A 135 -0.53 1.83 -10.41
CA ILE A 135 -1.78 1.26 -10.93
C ILE A 135 -1.74 1.26 -12.45
N ARG A 136 -1.81 0.07 -13.05
CA ARG A 136 -1.86 -0.12 -14.50
C ARG A 136 -3.26 -0.39 -15.03
N ALA A 137 -4.09 -1.10 -14.27
CA ALA A 137 -5.50 -1.31 -14.55
C ALA A 137 -6.29 -1.41 -13.26
N GLY A 138 -7.46 -0.80 -13.23
CA GLY A 138 -8.35 -0.90 -12.06
C GLY A 138 -9.07 -2.24 -11.99
N ARG A 139 -9.21 -2.92 -13.12
CA ARG A 139 -9.78 -4.25 -13.27
C ARG A 139 -9.29 -4.90 -14.55
N THR A 140 -9.29 -6.22 -14.62
CA THR A 140 -9.01 -6.94 -15.86
C THR A 140 -10.29 -7.08 -16.70
N LYS A 141 -10.12 -7.48 -17.96
CA LYS A 141 -11.24 -7.70 -18.88
C LYS A 141 -12.24 -8.74 -18.35
N TYR A 142 -11.76 -9.77 -17.70
CA TYR A 142 -12.57 -10.92 -17.28
C TYR A 142 -12.87 -10.97 -15.79
N LEU A 143 -12.09 -10.27 -14.97
CA LEU A 143 -12.17 -10.34 -13.51
C LEU A 143 -12.08 -8.95 -12.88
N PRO A 144 -12.73 -8.71 -11.74
CA PRO A 144 -12.62 -7.46 -11.00
C PRO A 144 -11.30 -7.40 -10.21
N THR A 145 -10.20 -7.72 -10.86
CA THR A 145 -8.86 -7.81 -10.25
C THR A 145 -8.00 -6.67 -10.75
N PRO A 146 -7.50 -5.78 -9.88
CA PRO A 146 -6.59 -4.72 -10.29
C PRO A 146 -5.24 -5.27 -10.71
N VAL A 147 -4.60 -4.55 -11.62
CA VAL A 147 -3.24 -4.84 -12.09
C VAL A 147 -2.33 -3.69 -11.70
N LEU A 148 -1.28 -4.01 -10.97
CA LEU A 148 -0.25 -3.08 -10.54
C LEU A 148 1.08 -3.43 -11.21
N GLU A 149 1.98 -2.45 -11.29
CA GLU A 149 3.38 -2.66 -11.64
C GLU A 149 4.25 -2.35 -10.42
N LEU A 150 5.04 -3.31 -9.99
CA LEU A 150 5.88 -3.16 -8.80
C LEU A 150 6.97 -2.11 -9.03
N VAL A 151 7.06 -1.16 -8.12
CA VAL A 151 8.22 -0.25 -8.00
C VAL A 151 9.26 -0.88 -7.09
N LYS A 152 8.87 -1.24 -5.89
CA LYS A 152 9.75 -1.90 -4.91
C LYS A 152 8.96 -2.64 -3.84
N VAL A 153 9.62 -3.61 -3.21
CA VAL A 153 9.17 -4.19 -1.95
C VAL A 153 9.65 -3.28 -0.82
N VAL A 154 8.73 -2.91 0.06
CA VAL A 154 9.06 -2.06 1.21
C VAL A 154 9.59 -2.95 2.33
N PRO A 155 10.79 -2.70 2.86
CA PRO A 155 11.34 -3.46 3.98
C PRO A 155 10.44 -3.34 5.22
N ARG A 156 10.37 -4.43 5.98
CA ARG A 156 9.71 -4.42 7.29
C ARG A 156 10.51 -3.62 8.31
#